data_3c0985659ca9fe17c68873195f0e0420
#
_entry.id   3c0985659ca9fe17c68873195f0e0420
#
_cell.length_a   1.000
_cell.length_b   1.000
_cell.length_c   1.000
_cell.angle_alpha   90.00
_cell.angle_beta   90.00
_cell.angle_gamma   90.00
#
_symmetry.space_group_name_H-M   'P 1'
#
loop_
_entity.id
_entity.type
_entity.pdbx_description
1 polymer ?
#
loop_
_entity_poly.entity_id
_entity_poly.type
_entity_poly.pdbx_seq_one_letter_code
_entity_poly.pdbx_strand_id
1 'polypeptide(L)'
;NGTGKKMLLEGNTRILGAINEVKEAIQSCEFHSRDYYVQDIDDTVIGGAYGLAVEERQKHLQALAEMERYFMNHVEHLIEQ
;
A
#
# COMPACT_ATOMS: atom_id res chain seq x y z
N ASN A 1 22.61 -16.58 15.60
CA ASN A 1 22.11 -17.39 16.68
C ASN A 1 20.58 -17.35 16.73
N GLY A 2 19.96 -18.16 17.61
CA GLY A 2 18.51 -18.24 17.68
C GLY A 2 17.84 -16.93 18.05
N THR A 3 18.49 -16.10 18.85
CA THR A 3 17.95 -14.82 19.27
C THR A 3 17.86 -13.87 18.09
N GLY A 4 18.88 -13.82 17.26
CA GLY A 4 18.89 -12.98 16.08
C GLY A 4 17.78 -13.36 15.11
N LYS A 5 17.59 -14.65 14.89
CA LYS A 5 16.54 -15.14 13.99
C LYS A 5 15.15 -14.76 14.52
N LYS A 6 14.93 -14.92 15.82
CA LYS A 6 13.65 -14.57 16.44
C LYS A 6 13.37 -13.07 16.27
N MET A 7 14.37 -12.24 16.51
CA MET A 7 14.20 -10.80 16.36
C MET A 7 13.88 -10.41 14.92
N LEU A 8 14.53 -11.07 13.95
CA LEU A 8 14.24 -10.82 12.55
C LEU A 8 12.82 -11.21 12.19
N LEU A 9 12.35 -12.35 12.69
CA LEU A 9 10.97 -12.77 12.44
C LEU A 9 9.97 -11.80 13.02
N GLU A 10 10.19 -11.37 14.25
CA GLU A 10 9.31 -10.42 14.92
C GLU A 10 9.29 -9.08 14.17
N GLY A 11 10.47 -8.61 13.76
CA GLY A 11 10.56 -7.36 13.03
C GLY A 11 9.84 -7.41 11.68
N ASN A 12 10.03 -8.49 10.95
CA ASN A 12 9.38 -8.65 9.66
C ASN A 12 7.86 -8.82 9.79
N THR A 13 7.42 -9.51 10.84
CA THR A 13 5.99 -9.65 11.11
C THR A 13 5.35 -8.30 11.42
N ARG A 14 6.06 -7.45 12.16
CA ARG A 14 5.57 -6.10 12.43
C ARG A 14 5.46 -5.27 11.16
N ILE A 15 6.44 -5.40 10.27
CA ILE A 15 6.40 -4.69 8.98
C ILE A 15 5.17 -5.11 8.20
N LEU A 16 4.91 -6.42 8.13
CA LEU A 16 3.75 -6.93 7.41
C LEU A 16 2.45 -6.38 7.99
N GLY A 17 2.36 -6.32 9.32
CA GLY A 17 1.19 -5.75 9.98
C GLY A 17 1.00 -4.28 9.65
N ALA A 18 2.10 -3.51 9.63
CA ALA A 18 2.04 -2.09 9.31
C ALA A 18 1.64 -1.87 7.85
N ILE A 19 2.16 -2.68 6.93
CA ILE A 19 1.77 -2.60 5.52
C ILE A 19 0.28 -2.86 5.38
N ASN A 20 -0.24 -3.87 6.07
CA ASN A 20 -1.66 -4.19 6.00
C ASN A 20 -2.51 -3.04 6.52
N GLU A 21 -2.09 -2.38 7.60
CA GLU A 21 -2.82 -1.23 8.14
C GLU A 21 -2.83 -0.08 7.14
N VAL A 22 -1.71 0.17 6.47
CA VAL A 22 -1.65 1.22 5.45
C VAL A 22 -2.58 0.88 4.29
N LYS A 23 -2.58 -0.37 3.84
CA LYS A 23 -3.46 -0.80 2.75
C LYS A 23 -4.92 -0.57 3.12
N GLU A 24 -5.31 -0.97 4.32
CA GLU A 24 -6.68 -0.78 4.78
C GLU A 24 -7.06 0.69 4.87
N ALA A 25 -6.14 1.51 5.37
CA ALA A 25 -6.39 2.95 5.47
C ALA A 25 -6.59 3.58 4.10
N ILE A 26 -5.77 3.19 3.12
CA ILE A 26 -5.91 3.70 1.76
C ILE A 26 -7.23 3.26 1.15
N GLN A 27 -7.60 1.98 1.32
CA GLN A 27 -8.81 1.43 0.75
C GLN A 27 -10.07 2.02 1.37
N SER A 28 -10.01 2.39 2.64
CA SER A 28 -11.16 2.99 3.32
C SER A 28 -11.23 4.50 3.17
N CYS A 29 -10.18 5.11 2.64
CA CYS A 29 -10.18 6.54 2.39
C CYS A 29 -10.98 6.82 1.11
N GLU A 30 -12.19 7.31 1.28
CA GLU A 30 -13.07 7.58 0.16
C GLU A 30 -12.72 8.90 -0.51
N PHE A 31 -12.83 8.91 -1.82
CA PHE A 31 -12.77 10.13 -2.59
C PHE A 31 -13.69 10.00 -3.80
N HIS A 32 -14.25 11.13 -4.22
CA HIS A 32 -15.24 11.16 -5.28
C HIS A 32 -14.83 12.14 -6.35
N SER A 33 -15.34 11.95 -7.57
CA SER A 33 -15.01 12.83 -8.68
C SER A 33 -15.34 14.29 -8.35
N ARG A 34 -16.39 14.53 -7.58
CA ARG A 34 -16.81 15.89 -7.20
C ARG A 34 -15.76 16.60 -6.34
N ASP A 35 -14.86 15.87 -5.68
CA ASP A 35 -13.80 16.46 -4.89
C ASP A 35 -12.80 17.22 -5.78
N TYR A 36 -12.86 16.98 -7.07
CA TYR A 36 -11.94 17.57 -8.04
C TYR A 36 -12.61 18.65 -8.91
N TYR A 37 -13.92 18.84 -8.77
CA TYR A 37 -14.65 19.80 -9.57
C TYR A 37 -14.18 21.24 -9.37
N VAL A 38 -13.87 21.59 -8.14
CA VAL A 38 -13.46 22.96 -7.82
C VAL A 38 -12.06 23.27 -8.31
N GLN A 39 -11.31 22.25 -8.70
CA GLN A 39 -9.93 22.41 -9.14
C GLN A 39 -9.81 22.62 -10.65
N ASP A 40 -10.80 22.16 -11.39
CA ASP A 40 -10.78 22.21 -12.84
C ASP A 40 -12.06 22.84 -13.37
N ILE A 41 -11.91 23.67 -14.41
CA ILE A 41 -13.03 24.36 -15.03
C ILE A 41 -13.51 23.58 -16.25
N ASP A 42 -12.61 22.86 -16.90
CA ASP A 42 -12.88 22.08 -18.10
C ASP A 42 -13.31 20.66 -17.69
N ASP A 43 -14.47 20.21 -18.17
CA ASP A 43 -15.02 18.91 -17.86
C ASP A 43 -14.07 17.76 -18.19
N THR A 44 -13.33 17.87 -19.29
CA THR A 44 -12.38 16.84 -19.66
C THR A 44 -11.22 16.77 -18.68
N VAL A 45 -10.81 17.93 -18.18
CA VAL A 45 -9.73 18.02 -17.21
C VAL A 45 -10.19 17.51 -15.85
N ILE A 46 -11.44 17.81 -15.47
CA ILE A 46 -12.02 17.34 -14.22
C ILE A 46 -12.02 15.80 -14.19
N GLY A 47 -12.51 15.19 -15.28
CA GLY A 47 -12.51 13.74 -15.40
C GLY A 47 -11.11 13.17 -15.40
N GLY A 48 -10.16 13.86 -16.07
CA GLY A 48 -8.78 13.44 -16.13
C GLY A 48 -8.09 13.49 -14.76
N ALA A 49 -8.38 14.55 -13.99
CA ALA A 49 -7.80 14.68 -12.65
C ALA A 49 -8.23 13.56 -11.74
N TYR A 50 -9.51 13.21 -11.77
CA TYR A 50 -10.02 12.11 -10.97
C TYR A 50 -9.44 10.78 -11.43
N GLY A 51 -9.38 10.56 -12.74
CA GLY A 51 -8.80 9.35 -13.32
C GLY A 51 -7.35 9.17 -12.93
N LEU A 52 -6.58 10.27 -12.95
CA LEU A 52 -5.18 10.24 -12.52
C LEU A 52 -5.06 9.86 -11.06
N ALA A 53 -5.93 10.41 -10.21
CA ALA A 53 -5.91 10.10 -8.78
C ALA A 53 -6.19 8.62 -8.54
N VAL A 54 -7.14 8.04 -9.28
CA VAL A 54 -7.44 6.62 -9.19
C VAL A 54 -6.24 5.78 -9.61
N GLU A 55 -5.61 6.15 -10.72
CA GLU A 55 -4.44 5.42 -11.21
C GLU A 55 -3.28 5.48 -10.23
N GLU A 56 -3.01 6.65 -9.67
CA GLU A 56 -1.93 6.81 -8.72
C GLU A 56 -2.18 6.02 -7.46
N ARG A 57 -3.44 6.01 -6.99
CA ARG A 57 -3.82 5.23 -5.83
C ARG A 57 -3.56 3.74 -6.08
N GLN A 58 -3.92 3.25 -7.27
CA GLN A 58 -3.69 1.86 -7.62
C GLN A 58 -2.21 1.52 -7.66
N LYS A 59 -1.38 2.43 -8.16
CA LYS A 59 0.06 2.23 -8.18
C LYS A 59 0.63 2.09 -6.78
N HIS A 60 0.15 2.90 -5.84
CA HIS A 60 0.63 2.84 -4.46
C HIS A 60 0.16 1.57 -3.77
N LEU A 61 -1.07 1.14 -4.02
CA LEU A 61 -1.56 -0.12 -3.47
C LEU A 61 -0.75 -1.30 -4.03
N GLN A 62 -0.40 -1.24 -5.31
CA GLN A 62 0.41 -2.27 -5.93
C GLN A 62 1.82 -2.30 -5.35
N ALA A 63 2.39 -1.13 -5.09
CA ALA A 63 3.70 -1.02 -4.47
C ALA A 63 3.69 -1.65 -3.07
N LEU A 64 2.62 -1.41 -2.31
CA LEU A 64 2.46 -2.02 -1.00
C LEU A 64 2.34 -3.54 -1.09
N ALA A 65 1.63 -4.02 -2.11
CA ALA A 65 1.51 -5.47 -2.32
C ALA A 65 2.86 -6.11 -2.66
N GLU A 66 3.68 -5.40 -3.43
CA GLU A 66 5.02 -5.88 -3.75
C GLU A 66 5.91 -5.92 -2.52
N MET A 67 5.82 -4.89 -1.67
CA MET A 67 6.55 -4.88 -0.40
C MET A 67 6.10 -6.02 0.49
N GLU A 68 4.81 -6.24 0.56
CA GLU A 68 4.24 -7.32 1.36
C GLU A 68 4.79 -8.67 0.92
N ARG A 69 4.82 -8.89 -0.38
CA ARG A 69 5.34 -10.14 -0.94
C ARG A 69 6.81 -10.33 -0.59
N TYR A 70 7.58 -9.25 -0.69
CA TYR A 70 9.01 -9.31 -0.35
C TYR A 70 9.21 -9.75 1.10
N PHE A 71 8.49 -9.13 2.02
CA PHE A 71 8.65 -9.46 3.43
C PHE A 71 8.07 -10.81 3.80
N MET A 72 6.99 -11.23 3.14
CA MET A 72 6.45 -12.56 3.35
C MET A 72 7.43 -13.65 2.90
N ASN A 73 8.06 -13.44 1.74
CA ASN A 73 9.07 -14.38 1.26
C ASN A 73 10.24 -14.44 2.22
N HIS A 74 10.59 -13.30 2.79
CA HIS A 74 11.69 -13.25 3.75
C HIS A 74 11.36 -14.01 5.02
N VAL A 75 10.14 -13.85 5.51
CA VAL A 75 9.67 -14.58 6.69
C VAL A 75 9.68 -16.09 6.42
N GLU A 76 9.18 -16.50 5.26
CA GLU A 76 9.17 -17.91 4.89
C GLU A 76 10.58 -18.48 4.87
N HIS A 77 11.52 -17.73 4.32
CA HIS A 77 12.90 -18.14 4.26
C HIS A 77 13.50 -18.31 5.67
N LEU A 78 13.19 -17.38 6.56
CA LEU A 78 13.65 -17.46 7.94
C LEU A 78 13.06 -18.67 8.67
N ILE A 79 11.80 -18.98 8.42
CA ILE A 79 11.14 -20.12 9.04
C ILE A 79 11.76 -21.43 8.56
N GLU A 80 12.10 -21.50 7.29
CA GLU A 80 12.67 -22.72 6.70
C GLU A 80 14.09 -23.03 7.17
N GLN A 81 14.77 -22.05 7.72
CA GLN A 81 16.08 -22.27 8.29
C GLN A 81 15.96 -22.95 9.67
#